data_7444d150647c501b886323c280f4e103
#
_entry.id   7444d150647c501b886323c280f4e103
#
_cell.length_a   1.000
_cell.length_b   1.000
_cell.length_c   1.000
_cell.angle_alpha   90.00
_cell.angle_beta   90.00
_cell.angle_gamma   90.00
#
_symmetry.space_group_name_H-M   'P 1'
#
loop_
_entity.id
_entity.type
_entity.pdbx_description
1 polymer ?
#
loop_
_entity_poly.entity_id
_entity_poly.type
_entity_poly.pdbx_seq_one_letter_code
_entity_poly.pdbx_strand_id
1 'polypeptide(L)'
;LRDHGRQHCALMRGHGAVIACRSIKEAVVTSIYLKVNAQILTTAMQMGTPKPLSAGEIKGMTEVQLSPLAMDRMWEAFCLRAGVEVV
;
A
#
# COMPACT_ATOMS: atom_id res chain seq x y z
N LEU A 1 6.48 -12.86 -6.15
CA LEU A 1 5.16 -12.48 -6.69
C LEU A 1 4.46 -13.58 -7.45
N ARG A 2 4.85 -14.78 -7.32
CA ARG A 2 4.47 -15.72 -8.34
C ARG A 2 3.07 -16.24 -8.21
N ASP A 3 2.47 -16.61 -7.37
CA ASP A 3 1.26 -17.40 -7.41
C ASP A 3 0.05 -16.74 -6.82
N HIS A 4 0.23 -15.58 -6.40
CA HIS A 4 -0.79 -14.97 -5.62
C HIS A 4 -1.27 -13.76 -6.37
N GLY A 5 -2.15 -13.96 -7.33
CA GLY A 5 -2.64 -12.92 -8.20
C GLY A 5 -3.19 -11.69 -7.51
N ARG A 6 -3.36 -11.74 -6.19
CA ARG A 6 -3.83 -10.60 -5.42
C ARG A 6 -2.72 -9.86 -4.68
N GLN A 7 -1.53 -10.41 -4.67
CA GLN A 7 -0.42 -9.75 -4.02
C GLN A 7 0.25 -8.80 -4.99
N HIS A 8 0.47 -7.58 -4.53
CA HIS A 8 1.07 -6.52 -5.33
C HIS A 8 2.50 -6.22 -4.92
N CYS A 9 2.99 -6.82 -3.86
CA CYS A 9 4.35 -6.59 -3.41
C CYS A 9 4.94 -7.86 -2.79
N ALA A 10 6.26 -7.93 -2.81
CA ALA A 10 7.01 -8.98 -2.16
C ALA A 10 8.28 -8.38 -1.57
N LEU A 11 8.66 -8.85 -0.41
CA LEU A 11 9.92 -8.47 0.21
C LEU A 11 11.02 -9.36 -0.31
N MET A 12 12.13 -8.76 -0.71
CA MET A 12 13.31 -9.48 -1.18
C MET A 12 14.37 -9.48 -0.11
N ARG A 13 14.85 -10.68 0.21
CA ARG A 13 15.86 -10.83 1.24
C ARG A 13 17.13 -10.08 0.87
N GLY A 14 17.51 -9.12 1.71
CA GLY A 14 18.73 -8.36 1.52
C GLY A 14 18.69 -7.28 0.44
N HIS A 15 17.53 -7.09 -0.20
CA HIS A 15 17.42 -6.15 -1.32
C HIS A 15 16.33 -5.10 -1.17
N GLY A 16 15.29 -5.37 -0.42
CA GLY A 16 14.19 -4.46 -0.27
C GLY A 16 12.86 -5.06 -0.69
N ALA A 17 12.12 -4.36 -1.54
CA ALA A 17 10.80 -4.79 -1.94
C ALA A 17 10.58 -4.67 -3.45
N VAL A 18 9.73 -5.52 -3.99
CA VAL A 18 9.27 -5.46 -5.37
C VAL A 18 7.78 -5.20 -5.35
N ILE A 19 7.33 -4.28 -6.20
CA ILE A 19 5.93 -3.93 -6.32
C ILE A 19 5.52 -4.04 -7.78
N ALA A 20 4.43 -4.74 -8.03
CA ALA A 20 3.90 -4.91 -9.38
C ALA A 20 2.40 -4.65 -9.34
N CYS A 21 1.94 -3.71 -10.14
CA CYS A 21 0.55 -3.31 -10.20
C CYS A 21 0.13 -3.08 -11.64
N ARG A 22 -1.16 -2.79 -11.84
CA ARG A 22 -1.72 -2.61 -13.17
C ARG A 22 -1.43 -1.23 -13.77
N SER A 23 -1.07 -0.26 -12.96
CA SER A 23 -0.78 1.09 -13.42
C SER A 23 0.31 1.72 -12.58
N ILE A 24 0.93 2.77 -13.12
CA ILE A 24 1.94 3.53 -12.38
C ILE A 24 1.31 4.18 -11.16
N LYS A 25 0.11 4.73 -11.31
CA LYS A 25 -0.62 5.34 -10.20
C LYS A 25 -0.80 4.36 -9.05
N GLU A 26 -1.28 3.16 -9.34
CA GLU A 26 -1.48 2.12 -8.34
C GLU A 26 -0.15 1.69 -7.71
N ALA A 27 0.90 1.57 -8.51
CA ALA A 27 2.22 1.19 -8.02
C ALA A 27 2.79 2.22 -7.05
N VAL A 28 2.65 3.50 -7.35
CA VAL A 28 3.14 4.58 -6.48
C VAL A 28 2.37 4.59 -5.17
N VAL A 29 1.05 4.51 -5.22
CA VAL A 29 0.22 4.50 -4.02
C VAL A 29 0.53 3.28 -3.16
N THR A 30 0.67 2.11 -3.76
CA THR A 30 1.01 0.88 -3.04
C THR A 30 2.38 1.00 -2.37
N SER A 31 3.36 1.59 -3.06
CA SER A 31 4.70 1.78 -2.51
C SER A 31 4.68 2.66 -1.27
N ILE A 32 3.94 3.76 -1.31
CA ILE A 32 3.85 4.69 -0.20
C ILE A 32 3.14 4.02 0.98
N TYR A 33 2.05 3.30 0.73
CA TYR A 33 1.36 2.57 1.78
C TYR A 33 2.19 1.46 2.38
N LEU A 34 2.99 0.77 1.59
CA LEU A 34 3.88 -0.26 2.11
C LEU A 34 4.83 0.35 3.15
N LYS A 35 5.42 1.51 2.83
CA LYS A 35 6.31 2.20 3.74
C LYS A 35 5.59 2.61 5.03
N VAL A 36 4.43 3.24 4.90
CA VAL A 36 3.66 3.71 6.06
C VAL A 36 3.23 2.55 6.93
N ASN A 37 2.72 1.48 6.33
CA ASN A 37 2.28 0.32 7.07
C ASN A 37 3.42 -0.40 7.77
N ALA A 38 4.60 -0.44 7.14
CA ALA A 38 5.79 -1.01 7.77
C ALA A 38 6.20 -0.22 9.01
N GLN A 39 6.14 1.10 8.96
CA GLN A 39 6.43 1.97 10.09
C GLN A 39 5.43 1.77 11.22
N ILE A 40 4.14 1.69 10.89
CA ILE A 40 3.09 1.45 11.87
C ILE A 40 3.26 0.09 12.53
N LEU A 41 3.51 -0.94 11.75
CA LEU A 41 3.70 -2.29 12.28
C LEU A 41 4.90 -2.36 13.21
N THR A 42 6.02 -1.74 12.81
CA THR A 42 7.23 -1.72 13.63
C THR A 42 6.96 -1.06 14.99
N THR A 43 6.25 0.07 14.98
CA THR A 43 5.87 0.76 16.21
C THR A 43 4.94 -0.11 17.06
N ALA A 44 3.96 -0.74 16.44
CA ALA A 44 3.01 -1.61 17.14
C ALA A 44 3.71 -2.79 17.81
N MET A 45 4.70 -3.38 17.14
CA MET A 45 5.47 -4.51 17.70
C MET A 45 6.29 -4.10 18.93
N GLN A 46 6.70 -2.85 19.00
CA GLN A 46 7.39 -2.32 20.18
C GLN A 46 6.44 -2.11 21.36
N MET A 47 5.16 -1.95 21.09
CA MET A 47 4.13 -1.74 22.13
C MET A 47 3.52 -3.04 22.62
N GLY A 48 3.62 -4.11 21.86
CA GLY A 48 3.04 -5.41 22.20
C GLY A 48 2.87 -6.28 20.98
N THR A 49 2.03 -7.30 21.09
CA THR A 49 1.75 -8.20 19.97
C THR A 49 0.61 -7.61 19.12
N PRO A 50 0.86 -7.26 17.85
CA PRO A 50 -0.20 -6.71 17.02
C PRO A 50 -1.22 -7.79 16.64
N LYS A 51 -2.46 -7.38 16.52
CA LYS A 51 -3.54 -8.24 16.08
C LYS A 51 -3.83 -7.97 14.61
N PRO A 52 -3.63 -8.93 13.73
CA PRO A 52 -3.89 -8.71 12.30
C PRO A 52 -5.39 -8.54 12.03
N LEU A 53 -5.69 -7.87 10.94
CA LEU A 53 -7.07 -7.70 10.48
C LEU A 53 -7.65 -9.04 10.04
N SER A 54 -8.94 -9.21 10.28
CA SER A 54 -9.65 -10.38 9.78
C SER A 54 -9.83 -10.31 8.26
N ALA A 55 -10.14 -11.43 7.62
CA ALA A 55 -10.39 -11.45 6.18
C ALA A 55 -11.53 -10.51 5.78
N GLY A 56 -12.58 -10.44 6.60
CA GLY A 56 -13.70 -9.52 6.35
C GLY A 56 -13.30 -8.06 6.46
N GLU A 57 -12.50 -7.73 7.46
CA GLU A 57 -11.98 -6.38 7.64
C GLU A 57 -11.08 -5.96 6.47
N ILE A 58 -10.22 -6.87 6.03
CA ILE A 58 -9.34 -6.62 4.88
C ILE A 58 -10.18 -6.37 3.63
N LYS A 59 -11.19 -7.18 3.40
CA LYS A 59 -12.07 -7.03 2.24
C LYS A 59 -12.76 -5.67 2.25
N GLY A 60 -13.33 -5.27 3.38
CA GLY A 60 -14.02 -4.00 3.51
C GLY A 60 -13.10 -2.82 3.27
N MET A 61 -11.92 -2.84 3.84
CA MET A 61 -10.94 -1.78 3.64
C MET A 61 -10.45 -1.71 2.20
N THR A 62 -10.24 -2.86 1.57
CA THR A 62 -9.78 -2.92 0.18
C THR A 62 -10.80 -2.30 -0.75
N GLU A 63 -12.08 -2.59 -0.54
CA GLU A 63 -13.14 -2.02 -1.36
C GLU A 63 -13.16 -0.48 -1.30
N VAL A 64 -12.90 0.08 -0.15
CA VAL A 64 -12.87 1.54 0.03
C VAL A 64 -11.58 2.15 -0.48
N GLN A 65 -10.43 1.61 -0.07
CA GLN A 65 -9.14 2.22 -0.37
C GLN A 65 -8.70 2.07 -1.82
N LEU A 66 -9.13 0.99 -2.47
CA LEU A 66 -8.80 0.76 -3.88
C LEU A 66 -9.91 1.21 -4.82
N SER A 67 -10.93 1.90 -4.31
CA SER A 67 -11.94 2.50 -5.17
C SER A 67 -11.30 3.57 -6.05
N PRO A 68 -11.82 3.80 -7.27
CA PRO A 68 -11.27 4.84 -8.14
C PRO A 68 -11.23 6.22 -7.48
N LEU A 69 -12.25 6.57 -6.72
CA LEU A 69 -12.30 7.86 -6.04
C LEU A 69 -11.18 8.00 -5.02
N ALA A 70 -10.99 7.01 -4.16
CA ALA A 70 -9.94 7.04 -3.15
C ALA A 70 -8.55 7.06 -3.79
N MET A 71 -8.34 6.26 -4.83
CA MET A 71 -7.08 6.20 -5.55
C MET A 71 -6.75 7.54 -6.18
N ASP A 72 -7.70 8.18 -6.83
CA ASP A 72 -7.50 9.47 -7.47
C ASP A 72 -7.19 10.56 -6.45
N ARG A 73 -7.85 10.56 -5.31
CA ARG A 73 -7.58 11.53 -4.24
C ARG A 73 -6.17 11.37 -3.68
N MET A 74 -5.73 10.14 -3.48
CA MET A 74 -4.40 9.87 -2.98
C MET A 74 -3.34 10.29 -4.00
N TRP A 75 -3.57 9.97 -5.27
CA TRP A 75 -2.68 10.36 -6.34
C TRP A 75 -2.55 11.88 -6.44
N GLU A 76 -3.66 12.59 -6.38
CA GLU A 76 -3.68 14.04 -6.39
C GLU A 76 -2.88 14.62 -5.22
N ALA A 77 -3.09 14.11 -4.02
CA ALA A 77 -2.36 14.57 -2.84
C ALA A 77 -0.86 14.32 -2.98
N PHE A 78 -0.46 13.18 -3.52
CA PHE A 78 0.95 12.87 -3.70
C PHE A 78 1.60 13.74 -4.77
N CYS A 79 0.88 14.03 -5.86
CA CYS A 79 1.36 14.95 -6.89
C CYS A 79 1.57 16.35 -6.32
N LEU A 80 0.63 16.86 -5.55
CA LEU A 80 0.75 18.16 -4.91
C LEU A 80 1.92 18.22 -3.95
N ARG A 81 2.11 17.15 -3.17
CA ARG A 81 3.23 17.07 -2.23
C ARG A 81 4.57 17.03 -2.96
N ALA A 82 4.62 16.41 -4.11
CA ALA A 82 5.84 16.34 -4.93
C ALA A 82 6.07 17.61 -5.74
N GLY A 83 5.11 18.51 -5.80
CA GLY A 83 5.24 19.76 -6.55
C GLY A 83 5.09 19.58 -8.06
N VAL A 84 4.36 18.56 -8.50
CA VAL A 84 4.14 18.30 -9.92
C VAL A 84 2.66 18.41 -10.25
N GLU A 85 2.37 18.58 -11.55
CA GLU A 85 0.99 18.61 -12.00
C GLU A 85 0.32 17.25 -11.84
N VAL A 86 -0.97 17.29 -11.53
CA VAL A 86 -1.76 16.06 -11.45
C VAL A 86 -2.00 15.53 -12.83
N VAL A 87 -1.68 14.27 -13.03
CA VAL A 87 -1.85 13.60 -14.33
C VAL A 87 -2.79 12.41 -14.23
#